data_246ac5564eff5d4b9814dfcd93225aa8
#
_entry.id   246ac5564eff5d4b9814dfcd93225aa8
#
_cell.length_a   1.000
_cell.length_b   1.000
_cell.length_c   1.000
_cell.angle_alpha   90.00
_cell.angle_beta   90.00
_cell.angle_gamma   90.00
#
_symmetry.space_group_name_H-M   'P 1'
#
loop_
_entity.id
_entity.type
_entity.pdbx_description
1 polymer ?
#
loop_
_entity_poly.entity_id
_entity_poly.type
_entity_poly.pdbx_seq_one_letter_code
_entity_poly.pdbx_strand_id
1 'polypeptide(L)'
;MIKEINLDNVLPQVFAGSENEPPVKDSQVWLHKITFSRPDNYLIEAESGTGKSSLCSYIYGNRKDYSGTITFDGNDISRFSMSHWCRLRTHALAILPQEMRLFPELTAMENIQIKNRLTDFKSETEIMAMLERLEIPHKANQLAARLSVGQQQRVAIIRALCQPFNFLILDEPVSHLDARNNATVASLIIDEAARQNASIIATSVGNKITIPITRQYNL
;
A
#
# COMPACT_ATOMS: atom_id res chain seq x y z
N MET A 1 -12.22 -8.00 -10.71
CA MET A 1 -10.80 -8.38 -10.45
C MET A 1 -9.96 -7.48 -11.34
N ILE A 2 -9.01 -6.72 -10.76
CA ILE A 2 -8.12 -5.84 -11.53
C ILE A 2 -6.91 -6.67 -12.00
N LYS A 3 -6.57 -6.59 -13.29
CA LYS A 3 -5.39 -7.25 -13.87
C LYS A 3 -4.22 -6.30 -14.05
N GLU A 4 -4.53 -5.04 -14.42
CA GLU A 4 -3.52 -4.01 -14.66
C GLU A 4 -4.00 -2.62 -14.21
N ILE A 5 -3.06 -1.80 -13.83
CA ILE A 5 -3.23 -0.38 -13.52
C ILE A 5 -2.31 0.39 -14.45
N ASN A 6 -2.87 1.30 -15.24
CA ASN A 6 -2.09 2.13 -16.17
C ASN A 6 -2.15 3.60 -15.73
N LEU A 7 -0.98 4.23 -15.70
CA LEU A 7 -0.81 5.66 -15.58
C LEU A 7 -0.38 6.20 -16.94
N ASP A 8 -1.01 7.25 -17.43
CA ASP A 8 -0.67 7.90 -18.70
C ASP A 8 -0.55 9.40 -18.49
N ASN A 9 0.69 9.92 -18.59
CA ASN A 9 1.04 11.32 -18.39
C ASN A 9 0.51 11.93 -17.08
N VAL A 10 0.54 11.15 -15.99
CA VAL A 10 0.06 11.60 -14.67
C VAL A 10 1.06 12.59 -14.07
N LEU A 11 0.55 13.73 -13.59
CA LEU A 11 1.33 14.75 -12.88
C LEU A 11 0.50 15.30 -11.71
N PRO A 12 1.01 15.29 -10.46
CA PRO A 12 0.37 15.96 -9.34
C PRO A 12 0.22 17.46 -9.60
N GLN A 13 -0.92 18.05 -9.23
CA GLN A 13 -1.15 19.50 -9.44
C GLN A 13 -0.11 20.38 -8.75
N VAL A 14 0.48 19.90 -7.64
CA VAL A 14 1.54 20.63 -6.92
C VAL A 14 2.80 20.85 -7.78
N PHE A 15 3.01 20.04 -8.82
CA PHE A 15 4.14 20.15 -9.74
C PHE A 15 3.78 20.82 -11.08
N ALA A 16 2.54 21.27 -11.26
CA ALA A 16 2.13 21.98 -12.47
C ALA A 16 2.94 23.26 -12.64
N GLY A 17 3.55 23.43 -13.82
CA GLY A 17 4.46 24.55 -14.14
C GLY A 17 5.92 24.30 -13.78
N SER A 18 6.27 23.16 -13.19
CA SER A 18 7.65 22.75 -12.87
C SER A 18 8.06 21.47 -13.58
N GLU A 19 7.49 21.19 -14.75
CA GLU A 19 7.71 19.94 -15.50
C GLU A 19 9.17 19.72 -15.91
N ASN A 20 9.91 20.82 -16.11
CA ASN A 20 11.32 20.81 -16.51
C ASN A 20 12.31 20.85 -15.33
N GLU A 21 11.81 20.81 -14.09
CA GLU A 21 12.60 20.88 -12.87
C GLU A 21 12.55 19.56 -12.10
N PRO A 22 13.56 19.23 -11.27
CA PRO A 22 13.44 18.15 -10.31
C PRO A 22 12.29 18.42 -9.31
N PRO A 23 11.53 17.42 -8.89
CA PRO A 23 11.73 15.98 -9.16
C PRO A 23 11.04 15.48 -10.45
N VAL A 24 10.27 16.29 -11.16
CA VAL A 24 9.46 15.83 -12.30
C VAL A 24 10.34 15.43 -13.48
N LYS A 25 11.31 16.28 -13.84
CA LYS A 25 12.21 16.06 -14.97
C LYS A 25 12.96 14.72 -14.90
N ASP A 26 13.37 14.32 -13.69
CA ASP A 26 14.17 13.12 -13.47
C ASP A 26 13.32 11.89 -13.13
N SER A 27 12.00 12.07 -13.02
CA SER A 27 11.06 11.01 -12.69
C SER A 27 10.88 10.03 -13.86
N GLN A 28 10.83 8.74 -13.52
CA GLN A 28 10.43 7.68 -14.45
C GLN A 28 8.92 7.39 -14.39
N VAL A 29 8.18 8.10 -13.53
CA VAL A 29 6.74 7.89 -13.29
C VAL A 29 5.92 9.09 -13.76
N TRP A 30 6.28 10.30 -13.31
CA TRP A 30 5.54 11.49 -13.69
C TRP A 30 5.71 11.80 -15.18
N LEU A 31 4.60 12.12 -15.83
CA LEU A 31 4.53 12.41 -17.29
C LEU A 31 4.97 11.25 -18.18
N HIS A 32 5.05 10.03 -17.63
CA HIS A 32 5.37 8.83 -18.39
C HIS A 32 4.17 7.87 -18.44
N LYS A 33 4.27 6.89 -19.34
CA LYS A 33 3.32 5.79 -19.41
C LYS A 33 3.84 4.61 -18.61
N ILE A 34 3.17 4.28 -17.51
CA ILE A 34 3.53 3.21 -16.59
C ILE A 34 2.39 2.21 -16.50
N THR A 35 2.74 0.92 -16.53
CA THR A 35 1.80 -0.17 -16.31
C THR A 35 2.24 -1.04 -15.14
N PHE A 36 1.37 -1.22 -14.17
CA PHE A 36 1.48 -2.22 -13.12
C PHE A 36 0.59 -3.40 -13.47
N SER A 37 1.18 -4.57 -13.71
CA SER A 37 0.47 -5.80 -14.11
C SER A 37 0.66 -6.89 -13.06
N ARG A 38 -0.35 -7.74 -12.88
CA ARG A 38 -0.25 -8.90 -11.99
C ARG A 38 0.44 -10.06 -12.70
N PRO A 39 1.24 -10.86 -11.98
CA PRO A 39 1.55 -10.82 -10.54
C PRO A 39 2.88 -10.11 -10.19
N ASP A 40 3.30 -9.12 -10.95
CA ASP A 40 4.58 -8.45 -10.78
C ASP A 40 4.64 -7.59 -9.52
N ASN A 41 5.85 -7.46 -8.92
CA ASN A 41 6.10 -6.59 -7.78
C ASN A 41 6.92 -5.36 -8.19
N TYR A 42 6.52 -4.20 -7.71
CA TYR A 42 7.06 -2.90 -8.09
C TYR A 42 7.62 -2.15 -6.89
N LEU A 43 8.80 -1.56 -7.08
CA LEU A 43 9.39 -0.64 -6.13
C LEU A 43 9.48 0.76 -6.75
N ILE A 44 8.95 1.75 -6.06
CA ILE A 44 9.06 3.16 -6.41
C ILE A 44 10.03 3.82 -5.42
N GLU A 45 11.23 4.11 -5.88
CA GLU A 45 12.24 4.81 -5.08
C GLU A 45 12.15 6.31 -5.31
N ALA A 46 12.30 7.06 -4.24
CA ALA A 46 12.26 8.50 -4.35
C ALA A 46 12.75 9.17 -3.08
N GLU A 47 13.19 10.40 -3.21
CA GLU A 47 13.46 11.27 -2.08
C GLU A 47 12.16 11.75 -1.41
N SER A 48 12.29 12.39 -0.25
CA SER A 48 11.14 12.99 0.42
C SER A 48 10.60 14.16 -0.42
N GLY A 49 9.27 14.28 -0.49
CA GLY A 49 8.63 15.40 -1.22
C GLY A 49 8.39 15.16 -2.72
N THR A 50 8.85 14.07 -3.31
CA THR A 50 8.71 13.79 -4.77
C THR A 50 7.32 13.29 -5.19
N GLY A 51 6.40 13.07 -4.24
CA GLY A 51 5.01 12.69 -4.55
C GLY A 51 4.66 11.20 -4.36
N LYS A 52 5.49 10.39 -3.69
CA LYS A 52 5.21 8.95 -3.40
C LYS A 52 3.84 8.70 -2.81
N SER A 53 3.51 9.36 -1.70
CA SER A 53 2.22 9.21 -1.03
C SER A 53 1.07 9.75 -1.88
N SER A 54 1.34 10.73 -2.77
CA SER A 54 0.37 11.18 -3.77
C SER A 54 0.09 10.08 -4.79
N LEU A 55 1.11 9.42 -5.33
CA LEU A 55 0.97 8.28 -6.24
C LEU A 55 0.11 7.17 -5.61
N CYS A 56 0.46 6.74 -4.39
CA CYS A 56 -0.32 5.75 -3.64
C CYS A 56 -1.78 6.19 -3.47
N SER A 57 -2.01 7.46 -3.13
CA SER A 57 -3.35 8.02 -2.94
C SER A 57 -4.14 8.14 -4.23
N TYR A 58 -3.50 8.44 -5.37
CA TYR A 58 -4.15 8.49 -6.68
C TYR A 58 -4.59 7.09 -7.12
N ILE A 59 -3.71 6.10 -7.05
CA ILE A 59 -4.05 4.71 -7.39
C ILE A 59 -5.17 4.18 -6.47
N TYR A 60 -5.13 4.50 -5.18
CA TYR A 60 -6.18 4.09 -4.24
C TYR A 60 -7.47 4.93 -4.36
N GLY A 61 -7.46 6.02 -5.15
CA GLY A 61 -8.59 6.90 -5.39
C GLY A 61 -8.95 7.82 -4.23
N ASN A 62 -8.03 8.06 -3.29
CA ASN A 62 -8.23 9.00 -2.17
C ASN A 62 -8.05 10.46 -2.59
N ARG A 63 -7.26 10.72 -3.63
CA ARG A 63 -6.98 12.05 -4.19
C ARG A 63 -7.22 12.05 -5.68
N LYS A 64 -7.56 13.24 -6.22
CA LYS A 64 -7.86 13.46 -7.66
C LYS A 64 -7.18 14.70 -8.21
N ASP A 65 -6.29 15.31 -7.45
CA ASP A 65 -5.56 16.53 -7.81
C ASP A 65 -4.32 16.21 -8.65
N TYR A 66 -4.55 15.64 -9.82
CA TYR A 66 -3.54 15.33 -10.83
C TYR A 66 -4.09 15.61 -12.24
N SER A 67 -3.19 15.82 -13.20
CA SER A 67 -3.46 15.76 -14.63
C SER A 67 -3.08 14.39 -15.19
N GLY A 68 -3.42 14.13 -16.47
CA GLY A 68 -3.23 12.82 -17.08
C GLY A 68 -4.35 11.85 -16.76
N THR A 69 -4.14 10.56 -17.02
CA THR A 69 -5.18 9.53 -16.89
C THR A 69 -4.66 8.31 -16.12
N ILE A 70 -5.48 7.80 -15.22
CA ILE A 70 -5.25 6.51 -14.56
C ILE A 70 -6.39 5.57 -14.95
N THR A 71 -6.06 4.38 -15.43
CA THR A 71 -7.05 3.37 -15.78
C THR A 71 -6.82 2.05 -15.07
N PHE A 72 -7.91 1.34 -14.75
CA PHE A 72 -7.89 -0.06 -14.31
C PHE A 72 -8.52 -0.91 -15.39
N ASP A 73 -7.76 -1.85 -15.96
CA ASP A 73 -8.17 -2.69 -17.08
C ASP A 73 -8.78 -1.85 -18.23
N GLY A 74 -8.15 -0.72 -18.55
CA GLY A 74 -8.60 0.24 -19.57
C GLY A 74 -9.75 1.17 -19.17
N ASN A 75 -10.32 1.03 -17.97
CA ASN A 75 -11.41 1.89 -17.50
C ASN A 75 -10.86 3.07 -16.70
N ASP A 76 -11.17 4.29 -17.11
CA ASP A 76 -10.75 5.52 -16.45
C ASP A 76 -11.36 5.62 -15.04
N ILE A 77 -10.47 5.69 -14.02
CA ILE A 77 -10.88 5.73 -12.62
C ILE A 77 -11.59 7.03 -12.22
N SER A 78 -11.43 8.10 -12.98
CA SER A 78 -12.12 9.37 -12.73
C SER A 78 -13.65 9.24 -12.88
N ARG A 79 -14.10 8.24 -13.65
CA ARG A 79 -15.51 7.94 -13.91
C ARG A 79 -16.13 6.94 -12.93
N PHE A 80 -15.35 6.41 -11.99
CA PHE A 80 -15.84 5.41 -11.05
C PHE A 80 -16.80 6.03 -10.03
N SER A 81 -17.95 5.39 -9.88
CA SER A 81 -18.92 5.78 -8.84
C SER A 81 -18.39 5.46 -7.43
N MET A 82 -18.95 6.09 -6.41
CA MET A 82 -18.62 5.80 -5.01
C MET A 82 -18.80 4.32 -4.67
N SER A 83 -19.88 3.70 -5.13
CA SER A 83 -20.16 2.28 -4.90
C SER A 83 -19.11 1.37 -5.58
N HIS A 84 -18.60 1.78 -6.75
CA HIS A 84 -17.51 1.06 -7.43
C HIS A 84 -16.22 1.15 -6.62
N TRP A 85 -15.86 2.35 -6.14
CA TRP A 85 -14.70 2.54 -5.27
C TRP A 85 -14.79 1.76 -3.95
N CYS A 86 -15.96 1.74 -3.31
CA CYS A 86 -16.16 0.93 -2.10
C CYS A 86 -15.86 -0.55 -2.38
N ARG A 87 -16.37 -1.09 -3.49
CA ARG A 87 -16.12 -2.48 -3.90
C ARG A 87 -14.65 -2.76 -4.17
N LEU A 88 -13.96 -1.87 -4.90
CA LEU A 88 -12.53 -2.00 -5.18
C LEU A 88 -11.70 -2.01 -3.90
N ARG A 89 -11.96 -1.07 -2.97
CA ARG A 89 -11.24 -0.95 -1.70
C ARG A 89 -11.56 -2.07 -0.70
N THR A 90 -12.62 -2.81 -0.93
CA THR A 90 -12.99 -3.96 -0.09
C THR A 90 -12.44 -5.27 -0.64
N HIS A 91 -12.33 -5.42 -1.99
CA HIS A 91 -12.05 -6.72 -2.60
C HIS A 91 -10.87 -6.75 -3.59
N ALA A 92 -10.30 -5.61 -3.96
CA ALA A 92 -9.28 -5.55 -5.02
C ALA A 92 -8.06 -4.70 -4.70
N LEU A 93 -8.21 -3.66 -3.88
CA LEU A 93 -7.13 -2.75 -3.51
C LEU A 93 -6.94 -2.73 -2.01
N ALA A 94 -5.78 -3.14 -1.53
CA ALA A 94 -5.36 -2.94 -0.15
C ALA A 94 -4.30 -1.84 -0.09
N ILE A 95 -4.27 -1.08 1.01
CA ILE A 95 -3.26 -0.03 1.23
C ILE A 95 -2.76 -0.03 2.67
N LEU A 96 -1.44 0.13 2.79
CA LEU A 96 -0.78 0.57 4.01
C LEU A 96 -0.30 2.01 3.78
N PRO A 97 -0.94 3.03 4.36
CA PRO A 97 -0.45 4.40 4.27
C PRO A 97 0.74 4.61 5.22
N GLN A 98 1.62 5.55 4.91
CA GLN A 98 2.80 5.89 5.70
C GLN A 98 2.45 6.20 7.18
N GLU A 99 1.36 6.93 7.42
CA GLU A 99 0.90 7.30 8.77
C GLU A 99 0.20 6.16 9.54
N MET A 100 0.16 4.93 8.98
CA MET A 100 -0.49 3.73 9.54
C MET A 100 -2.00 3.90 9.82
N ARG A 101 -2.47 5.06 10.28
CA ARG A 101 -3.88 5.43 10.55
C ARG A 101 -4.59 4.39 11.43
N LEU A 102 -3.96 4.01 12.53
CA LEU A 102 -4.61 3.20 13.56
C LEU A 102 -5.51 4.09 14.42
N PHE A 103 -6.57 3.49 14.95
CA PHE A 103 -7.43 4.12 15.94
C PHE A 103 -6.79 3.91 17.32
N PRO A 104 -6.31 4.97 17.98
CA PRO A 104 -5.53 4.85 19.20
C PRO A 104 -6.32 4.29 20.40
N GLU A 105 -7.66 4.47 20.38
CA GLU A 105 -8.59 4.01 21.40
C GLU A 105 -8.98 2.52 21.26
N LEU A 106 -8.65 1.91 20.12
CA LEU A 106 -8.92 0.51 19.85
C LEU A 106 -7.67 -0.35 20.12
N THR A 107 -7.90 -1.59 20.49
CA THR A 107 -6.83 -2.59 20.62
C THR A 107 -6.20 -2.92 19.28
N ALA A 108 -5.05 -3.61 19.29
CA ALA A 108 -4.43 -4.11 18.07
C ALA A 108 -5.40 -5.02 17.28
N MET A 109 -6.04 -5.98 17.95
CA MET A 109 -7.02 -6.88 17.34
C MET A 109 -8.22 -6.12 16.77
N GLU A 110 -8.80 -5.18 17.50
CA GLU A 110 -9.93 -4.38 17.01
C GLU A 110 -9.55 -3.55 15.77
N ASN A 111 -8.34 -2.94 15.76
CA ASN A 111 -7.83 -2.24 14.58
C ASN A 111 -7.74 -3.16 13.35
N ILE A 112 -7.30 -4.40 13.50
CA ILE A 112 -7.25 -5.40 12.43
C ILE A 112 -8.66 -5.77 11.99
N GLN A 113 -9.57 -6.00 12.95
CA GLN A 113 -10.94 -6.42 12.67
C GLN A 113 -11.77 -5.36 11.93
N ILE A 114 -11.44 -4.06 12.01
CA ILE A 114 -12.12 -3.02 11.21
C ILE A 114 -12.11 -3.37 9.72
N LYS A 115 -11.00 -3.89 9.21
CA LYS A 115 -10.89 -4.27 7.80
C LYS A 115 -11.44 -5.68 7.56
N ASN A 116 -11.09 -6.61 8.43
CA ASN A 116 -11.47 -8.01 8.27
C ASN A 116 -13.00 -8.21 8.22
N ARG A 117 -13.74 -7.55 9.09
CA ARG A 117 -15.21 -7.64 9.18
C ARG A 117 -15.96 -7.17 7.94
N LEU A 118 -15.31 -6.47 7.01
CA LEU A 118 -15.93 -6.08 5.73
C LEU A 118 -16.13 -7.28 4.79
N THR A 119 -15.36 -8.34 4.96
CA THR A 119 -15.36 -9.50 4.07
C THR A 119 -15.25 -10.84 4.80
N ASP A 120 -15.01 -10.83 6.11
CA ASP A 120 -14.68 -12.01 6.95
C ASP A 120 -13.59 -12.89 6.32
N PHE A 121 -12.57 -12.20 5.73
CA PHE A 121 -11.55 -12.83 4.90
C PHE A 121 -10.60 -13.72 5.69
N LYS A 122 -10.30 -13.36 6.94
CA LYS A 122 -9.43 -14.12 7.85
C LYS A 122 -10.19 -14.54 9.10
N SER A 123 -10.00 -15.77 9.50
CA SER A 123 -10.41 -16.26 10.82
C SER A 123 -9.57 -15.57 11.92
N GLU A 124 -10.08 -15.55 13.13
CA GLU A 124 -9.32 -15.04 14.29
C GLU A 124 -8.02 -15.83 14.52
N THR A 125 -8.05 -17.14 14.28
CA THR A 125 -6.85 -18.00 14.37
C THR A 125 -5.78 -17.57 13.35
N GLU A 126 -6.17 -17.27 12.10
CA GLU A 126 -5.23 -16.77 11.09
C GLU A 126 -4.65 -15.40 11.47
N ILE A 127 -5.47 -14.51 12.02
CA ILE A 127 -5.00 -13.19 12.50
C ILE A 127 -4.01 -13.38 13.66
N MET A 128 -4.31 -14.26 14.60
CA MET A 128 -3.40 -14.57 15.71
C MET A 128 -2.07 -15.16 15.19
N ALA A 129 -2.11 -16.06 14.20
CA ALA A 129 -0.89 -16.59 13.58
C ALA A 129 -0.05 -15.49 12.89
N MET A 130 -0.70 -14.48 12.26
CA MET A 130 0.02 -13.31 11.73
C MET A 130 0.67 -12.48 12.84
N LEU A 131 -0.03 -12.26 13.96
CA LEU A 131 0.52 -11.57 15.14
C LEU A 131 1.70 -12.33 15.74
N GLU A 132 1.62 -13.67 15.82
CA GLU A 132 2.71 -14.54 16.27
C GLU A 132 3.91 -14.43 15.34
N ARG A 133 3.69 -14.54 14.03
CA ARG A 133 4.74 -14.41 13.01
C ARG A 133 5.47 -13.05 13.10
N LEU A 134 4.75 -11.98 13.43
CA LEU A 134 5.33 -10.65 13.65
C LEU A 134 5.77 -10.40 15.09
N GLU A 135 5.85 -11.42 15.94
CA GLU A 135 6.34 -11.39 17.31
C GLU A 135 5.56 -10.43 18.26
N ILE A 136 4.27 -10.20 17.98
CA ILE A 136 3.41 -9.33 18.79
C ILE A 136 2.07 -9.95 19.26
N PRO A 137 1.94 -11.30 19.46
CA PRO A 137 0.67 -11.90 19.86
C PRO A 137 0.19 -11.39 21.23
N HIS A 138 1.12 -11.13 22.15
CA HIS A 138 0.86 -10.59 23.48
C HIS A 138 0.34 -9.13 23.48
N LYS A 139 0.33 -8.48 22.31
CA LYS A 139 -0.19 -7.12 22.10
C LYS A 139 -1.60 -7.11 21.54
N ALA A 140 -2.19 -8.25 21.20
CA ALA A 140 -3.51 -8.32 20.56
C ALA A 140 -4.58 -7.47 21.27
N ASN A 141 -4.63 -7.53 22.60
CA ASN A 141 -5.60 -6.83 23.43
C ASN A 141 -5.07 -5.48 23.99
N GLN A 142 -3.89 -5.01 23.55
CA GLN A 142 -3.34 -3.74 23.98
C GLN A 142 -3.84 -2.60 23.08
N LEU A 143 -4.22 -1.47 23.67
CA LEU A 143 -4.62 -0.27 22.93
C LEU A 143 -3.51 0.18 21.99
N ALA A 144 -3.86 0.60 20.78
CA ALA A 144 -2.88 1.04 19.77
C ALA A 144 -2.06 2.24 20.26
N ALA A 145 -2.64 3.14 21.05
CA ALA A 145 -1.94 4.26 21.69
C ALA A 145 -0.78 3.84 22.59
N ARG A 146 -0.76 2.59 23.10
CA ARG A 146 0.27 2.07 24.00
C ARG A 146 1.31 1.20 23.29
N LEU A 147 1.19 1.04 21.99
CA LEU A 147 2.14 0.31 21.16
C LEU A 147 3.31 1.22 20.76
N SER A 148 4.52 0.65 20.67
CA SER A 148 5.63 1.35 20.00
C SER A 148 5.32 1.56 18.50
N VAL A 149 5.97 2.53 17.85
CA VAL A 149 5.77 2.84 16.44
C VAL A 149 5.97 1.60 15.55
N GLY A 150 7.03 0.79 15.81
CA GLY A 150 7.25 -0.46 15.07
C GLY A 150 6.19 -1.53 15.34
N GLN A 151 5.57 -1.56 16.55
CA GLN A 151 4.43 -2.45 16.84
C GLN A 151 3.17 -1.96 16.12
N GLN A 152 2.92 -0.65 16.12
CA GLN A 152 1.83 -0.05 15.37
C GLN A 152 1.95 -0.36 13.87
N GLN A 153 3.15 -0.26 13.31
CA GLN A 153 3.40 -0.58 11.91
C GLN A 153 3.08 -2.03 11.59
N ARG A 154 3.49 -2.98 12.43
CA ARG A 154 3.15 -4.41 12.28
C ARG A 154 1.64 -4.67 12.35
N VAL A 155 0.92 -4.02 13.26
CA VAL A 155 -0.54 -4.10 13.33
C VAL A 155 -1.19 -3.53 12.07
N ALA A 156 -0.73 -2.38 11.57
CA ALA A 156 -1.26 -1.76 10.36
C ALA A 156 -1.01 -2.62 9.11
N ILE A 157 0.12 -3.32 9.03
CA ILE A 157 0.42 -4.29 7.97
C ILE A 157 -0.58 -5.45 8.03
N ILE A 158 -0.77 -6.09 9.19
CA ILE A 158 -1.73 -7.19 9.33
C ILE A 158 -3.13 -6.70 8.93
N ARG A 159 -3.56 -5.51 9.37
CA ARG A 159 -4.84 -4.93 8.98
C ARG A 159 -4.98 -4.79 7.46
N ALA A 160 -3.94 -4.37 6.76
CA ALA A 160 -3.97 -4.25 5.29
C ALA A 160 -4.08 -5.61 4.59
N LEU A 161 -3.54 -6.68 5.20
CA LEU A 161 -3.59 -8.05 4.67
C LEU A 161 -4.90 -8.79 4.99
N CYS A 162 -5.73 -8.27 5.91
CA CYS A 162 -7.00 -8.90 6.31
C CYS A 162 -8.17 -8.54 5.40
N GLN A 163 -7.94 -8.53 4.09
CA GLN A 163 -8.97 -8.39 3.05
C GLN A 163 -8.50 -9.05 1.75
N PRO A 164 -9.41 -9.39 0.83
CA PRO A 164 -9.02 -9.75 -0.53
C PRO A 164 -8.38 -8.57 -1.27
N PHE A 165 -7.33 -8.83 -2.07
CA PHE A 165 -6.73 -7.81 -2.92
C PHE A 165 -6.11 -8.38 -4.19
N ASN A 166 -6.07 -7.56 -5.23
CA ASN A 166 -5.33 -7.79 -6.47
C ASN A 166 -4.02 -6.98 -6.47
N PHE A 167 -4.05 -5.78 -5.87
CA PHE A 167 -2.89 -4.93 -5.66
C PHE A 167 -2.82 -4.49 -4.19
N LEU A 168 -1.65 -4.67 -3.61
CA LEU A 168 -1.29 -4.18 -2.28
C LEU A 168 -0.36 -2.98 -2.44
N ILE A 169 -0.84 -1.81 -2.02
CA ILE A 169 -0.09 -0.55 -2.07
C ILE A 169 0.55 -0.33 -0.72
N LEU A 170 1.87 -0.16 -0.69
CA LEU A 170 2.65 -0.01 0.54
C LEU A 170 3.42 1.31 0.50
N ASP A 171 3.00 2.30 1.28
CA ASP A 171 3.65 3.59 1.38
C ASP A 171 4.66 3.58 2.53
N GLU A 172 5.95 3.42 2.20
CA GLU A 172 7.07 3.32 3.14
C GLU A 172 6.86 2.26 4.26
N PRO A 173 6.60 0.99 3.90
CA PRO A 173 6.09 -0.02 4.83
C PRO A 173 7.05 -0.41 5.96
N VAL A 174 8.34 -0.08 5.85
CA VAL A 174 9.39 -0.54 6.79
C VAL A 174 10.21 0.61 7.36
N SER A 175 9.73 1.86 7.25
CA SER A 175 10.46 3.06 7.70
C SER A 175 10.84 3.05 9.18
N HIS A 176 10.08 2.34 10.03
CA HIS A 176 10.29 2.24 11.48
C HIS A 176 10.69 0.83 11.94
N LEU A 177 11.16 -0.03 11.02
CA LEU A 177 11.56 -1.41 11.33
C LEU A 177 13.06 -1.59 11.14
N ASP A 178 13.67 -2.36 12.03
CA ASP A 178 15.03 -2.86 11.83
C ASP A 178 15.09 -3.95 10.77
N ALA A 179 16.29 -4.37 10.39
CA ALA A 179 16.50 -5.33 9.30
C ALA A 179 15.81 -6.69 9.55
N ARG A 180 15.80 -7.18 10.81
CA ARG A 180 15.15 -8.45 11.18
C ARG A 180 13.64 -8.36 11.03
N ASN A 181 13.04 -7.30 11.58
CA ASN A 181 11.61 -7.07 11.47
C ASN A 181 11.18 -6.80 10.02
N ASN A 182 12.02 -6.10 9.22
CA ASN A 182 11.79 -5.91 7.79
C ASN A 182 11.68 -7.27 7.07
N ALA A 183 12.64 -8.19 7.26
CA ALA A 183 12.63 -9.50 6.63
C ALA A 183 11.39 -10.32 7.01
N THR A 184 10.98 -10.29 8.29
CA THR A 184 9.81 -11.02 8.78
C THR A 184 8.51 -10.47 8.20
N VAL A 185 8.38 -9.14 8.16
CA VAL A 185 7.24 -8.45 7.53
C VAL A 185 7.18 -8.72 6.03
N ALA A 186 8.31 -8.62 5.34
CA ALA A 186 8.40 -8.89 3.91
C ALA A 186 7.94 -10.32 3.58
N SER A 187 8.40 -11.31 4.34
CA SER A 187 8.00 -12.71 4.18
C SER A 187 6.49 -12.90 4.36
N LEU A 188 5.86 -12.26 5.36
CA LEU A 188 4.40 -12.32 5.54
C LEU A 188 3.67 -11.71 4.36
N ILE A 189 4.09 -10.53 3.88
CA ILE A 189 3.48 -9.83 2.76
C ILE A 189 3.58 -10.65 1.47
N ILE A 190 4.76 -11.24 1.18
CA ILE A 190 4.99 -12.08 0.01
C ILE A 190 4.04 -13.28 0.01
N ASP A 191 3.94 -13.99 1.14
CA ASP A 191 3.09 -15.17 1.23
C ASP A 191 1.61 -14.83 1.03
N GLU A 192 1.13 -13.74 1.61
CA GLU A 192 -0.26 -13.31 1.43
C GLU A 192 -0.55 -12.82 0.00
N ALA A 193 0.39 -12.09 -0.62
CA ALA A 193 0.26 -11.68 -2.02
C ALA A 193 0.27 -12.89 -2.97
N ALA A 194 1.17 -13.85 -2.74
CA ALA A 194 1.25 -15.09 -3.55
C ALA A 194 -0.02 -15.93 -3.46
N ARG A 195 -0.60 -16.09 -2.26
CA ARG A 195 -1.88 -16.82 -2.06
C ARG A 195 -3.03 -16.22 -2.87
N GLN A 196 -3.00 -14.91 -3.11
CA GLN A 196 -4.03 -14.19 -3.84
C GLN A 196 -3.65 -13.93 -5.31
N ASN A 197 -2.48 -14.40 -5.76
CA ASN A 197 -1.91 -14.05 -7.07
C ASN A 197 -1.95 -12.53 -7.30
N ALA A 198 -1.56 -11.76 -6.28
CA ALA A 198 -1.63 -10.31 -6.23
C ALA A 198 -0.27 -9.67 -6.49
N SER A 199 -0.28 -8.40 -6.87
CA SER A 199 0.91 -7.57 -7.04
C SER A 199 1.13 -6.66 -5.83
N ILE A 200 2.39 -6.32 -5.60
CA ILE A 200 2.80 -5.35 -4.59
C ILE A 200 3.33 -4.10 -5.31
N ILE A 201 2.85 -2.92 -4.91
CA ILE A 201 3.41 -1.63 -5.28
C ILE A 201 3.91 -0.97 -4.01
N ALA A 202 5.23 -0.98 -3.80
CA ALA A 202 5.86 -0.42 -2.60
C ALA A 202 6.62 0.86 -2.93
N THR A 203 6.53 1.86 -2.05
CA THR A 203 7.38 3.05 -2.10
C THR A 203 8.47 3.00 -1.04
N SER A 204 9.61 3.67 -1.28
CA SER A 204 10.72 3.71 -0.34
C SER A 204 11.48 5.05 -0.39
N VAL A 205 11.98 5.47 0.79
CA VAL A 205 13.02 6.48 0.97
C VAL A 205 14.18 5.80 1.69
N GLY A 206 15.14 5.25 0.93
CA GLY A 206 16.35 4.63 1.50
C GLY A 206 16.13 3.23 2.08
N ASN A 207 15.29 3.07 3.11
CA ASN A 207 15.02 1.74 3.70
C ASN A 207 13.99 0.97 2.87
N LYS A 208 14.46 -0.04 2.15
CA LYS A 208 13.63 -0.84 1.23
C LYS A 208 13.06 -2.06 1.93
N ILE A 209 11.81 -2.39 1.58
CA ILE A 209 11.24 -3.69 1.95
C ILE A 209 11.95 -4.82 1.19
N THR A 210 12.28 -5.89 1.89
CA THR A 210 13.02 -7.04 1.34
C THR A 210 12.08 -8.01 0.62
N ILE A 211 11.49 -7.59 -0.50
CA ILE A 211 10.65 -8.43 -1.37
C ILE A 211 11.32 -8.62 -2.74
N PRO A 212 11.02 -9.71 -3.48
CA PRO A 212 11.41 -9.86 -4.87
C PRO A 212 10.78 -8.73 -5.71
N ILE A 213 11.59 -7.90 -6.33
CA ILE A 213 11.14 -6.79 -7.18
C ILE A 213 11.25 -7.21 -8.64
N THR A 214 10.15 -7.12 -9.40
CA THR A 214 10.12 -7.35 -10.85
C THR A 214 10.57 -6.12 -11.61
N ARG A 215 10.11 -4.94 -11.18
CA ARG A 215 10.47 -3.65 -11.78
C ARG A 215 10.63 -2.57 -10.71
N GLN A 216 11.61 -1.70 -10.95
CA GLN A 216 11.88 -0.54 -10.11
C GLN A 216 11.76 0.73 -10.94
N TYR A 217 11.20 1.77 -10.35
CA TYR A 217 11.11 3.11 -10.93
C TYR A 217 11.64 4.13 -9.94
N ASN A 218 12.26 5.18 -10.45
CA ASN A 218 12.64 6.37 -9.69
C ASN A 218 11.58 7.46 -9.88
N LEU A 219 11.23 8.13 -8.80
CA LEU A 219 10.21 9.18 -8.78
C LEU A 219 10.86 10.51 -8.41
#